data_b176e9db503b95c037c2953612bf974a
#
_entry.id   b176e9db503b95c037c2953612bf974a
#
_cell.length_a   1.000
_cell.length_b   1.000
_cell.length_c   1.000
_cell.angle_alpha   90.00
_cell.angle_beta   90.00
_cell.angle_gamma   90.00
#
_symmetry.space_group_name_H-M   'P 1'
#
loop_
_entity.id
_entity.type
_entity.pdbx_description
1 polymer ?
#
loop_
_entity_poly.entity_id
_entity_poly.type
_entity_poly.pdbx_seq_one_letter_code
_entity_poly.pdbx_strand_id
1 'polypeptide(L)'
;EMLARLDAAERRFDDLRKSEADARRVADKALAAAEAANRRADKAEAEVETERRRAHFLESFVNVDSTTILNLHHQVTIYAVDIAQQIENFLTETAGKTSIPRETALKTLEQMAYLNKKVMSVTKFAARANFKLDSEKIETDLAAFIYDYIEQIARSTGSARLQIIVENSHPGIRLRFNPIDVSVIVDNLISNARRVRAPRIKFVLTQEGKSGLTIHVSDNGRGLPSGTDRSRIFEMGYTTTQGSGLGLYHVRQVLGEMGGSIELDDQLEKGLGFVIKIAAKGKKA
;
A
#
# COMPACT_ATOMS: atom_id res chain seq x y z
N GLU A 1 25.97 48.71 65.71
CA GLU A 1 26.89 48.11 64.76
C GLU A 1 26.43 46.69 64.36
N MET A 2 26.01 45.88 65.32
CA MET A 2 25.55 44.50 65.06
C MET A 2 24.22 44.38 64.24
N LEU A 3 23.26 45.25 64.55
CA LEU A 3 22.00 45.38 63.81
C LEU A 3 22.20 45.82 62.34
N ALA A 4 23.10 46.78 62.09
CA ALA A 4 23.41 47.25 60.75
C ALA A 4 24.11 46.15 59.91
N ARG A 5 24.88 45.24 60.55
CA ARG A 5 25.46 44.04 59.86
C ARG A 5 24.43 42.98 59.55
N LEU A 6 23.40 42.85 60.44
CA LEU A 6 22.29 41.92 60.21
C LEU A 6 21.45 42.39 59.01
N ASP A 7 21.05 43.63 58.96
CA ASP A 7 20.29 44.24 57.88
C ASP A 7 21.03 44.15 56.53
N ALA A 8 22.35 44.32 56.54
CA ALA A 8 23.17 44.18 55.35
C ALA A 8 23.25 42.70 54.86
N ALA A 9 23.28 41.73 55.78
CA ALA A 9 23.30 40.34 55.50
C ALA A 9 21.93 39.88 54.94
N GLU A 10 20.82 40.33 55.51
CA GLU A 10 19.47 40.08 55.01
C GLU A 10 19.26 40.59 53.57
N ARG A 11 19.67 41.83 53.29
CA ARG A 11 19.60 42.41 51.94
C ARG A 11 20.42 41.56 50.92
N ARG A 12 21.63 41.16 51.31
CA ARG A 12 22.46 40.27 50.44
C ARG A 12 21.80 38.92 50.19
N PHE A 13 21.13 38.38 51.20
CA PHE A 13 20.43 37.11 51.08
C PHE A 13 19.22 37.22 50.15
N ASP A 14 18.47 38.29 50.22
CA ASP A 14 17.34 38.59 49.34
C ASP A 14 17.80 38.83 47.89
N ASP A 15 18.90 39.53 47.70
CA ASP A 15 19.48 39.76 46.36
C ASP A 15 19.98 38.47 45.76
N LEU A 16 20.62 37.58 46.55
CA LEU A 16 21.03 36.24 46.10
C LEU A 16 19.83 35.37 45.71
N ARG A 17 18.76 35.38 46.53
CA ARG A 17 17.52 34.64 46.19
C ARG A 17 16.87 35.13 44.91
N LYS A 18 16.82 36.44 44.69
CA LYS A 18 16.31 37.01 43.42
C LYS A 18 17.17 36.61 42.22
N SER A 19 18.48 36.71 42.39
CA SER A 19 19.43 36.28 41.32
C SER A 19 19.32 34.79 40.99
N GLU A 20 19.15 33.95 42.03
CA GLU A 20 18.95 32.51 41.83
C GLU A 20 17.61 32.19 41.12
N ALA A 21 16.54 32.90 41.52
CA ALA A 21 15.23 32.74 40.86
C ALA A 21 15.24 33.19 39.39
N ASP A 22 15.93 34.29 39.10
CA ASP A 22 16.09 34.77 37.70
C ASP A 22 16.96 33.82 36.87
N ALA A 23 18.04 33.28 37.45
CA ALA A 23 18.88 32.28 36.79
C ALA A 23 18.11 31.01 36.49
N ARG A 24 17.29 30.49 37.40
CA ARG A 24 16.40 29.37 37.18
C ARG A 24 15.41 29.63 36.04
N ARG A 25 14.79 30.81 36.05
CA ARG A 25 13.82 31.22 35.02
C ARG A 25 14.45 31.31 33.61
N VAL A 26 15.71 31.73 33.53
CA VAL A 26 16.48 31.76 32.29
C VAL A 26 16.83 30.34 31.85
N ALA A 27 17.26 29.48 32.79
CA ALA A 27 17.56 28.07 32.51
C ALA A 27 16.33 27.28 32.01
N ASP A 28 15.17 27.49 32.66
CA ASP A 28 13.91 26.84 32.26
C ASP A 28 13.47 27.26 30.84
N LYS A 29 13.61 28.56 30.53
CA LYS A 29 13.33 29.06 29.18
C LYS A 29 14.31 28.51 28.14
N ALA A 30 15.58 28.40 28.49
CA ALA A 30 16.58 27.82 27.59
C ALA A 30 16.32 26.31 27.34
N LEU A 31 15.93 25.59 28.39
CA LEU A 31 15.57 24.16 28.27
C LEU A 31 14.33 23.96 27.38
N ALA A 32 13.28 24.75 27.61
CA ALA A 32 12.08 24.69 26.78
C ALA A 32 12.35 25.05 25.30
N ALA A 33 13.23 26.03 25.07
CA ALA A 33 13.65 26.39 23.71
C ALA A 33 14.46 25.28 23.04
N ALA A 34 15.36 24.61 23.79
CA ALA A 34 16.12 23.46 23.29
C ALA A 34 15.23 22.28 22.96
N GLU A 35 14.26 21.95 23.81
CA GLU A 35 13.28 20.90 23.53
C GLU A 35 12.42 21.21 22.29
N ALA A 36 11.99 22.46 22.15
CA ALA A 36 11.24 22.89 20.97
C ALA A 36 12.09 22.82 19.69
N ALA A 37 13.38 23.15 19.78
CA ALA A 37 14.31 23.02 18.67
C ALA A 37 14.56 21.57 18.29
N ASN A 38 14.75 20.67 19.26
CA ASN A 38 14.90 19.23 19.02
C ASN A 38 13.66 18.64 18.34
N ARG A 39 12.46 18.95 18.84
CA ARG A 39 11.22 18.48 18.19
C ARG A 39 11.07 18.99 16.75
N ARG A 40 11.55 20.19 16.45
CA ARG A 40 11.57 20.71 15.07
C ARG A 40 12.61 20.00 14.21
N ALA A 41 13.77 19.69 14.77
CA ALA A 41 14.81 18.92 14.09
C ALA A 41 14.34 17.50 13.77
N ASP A 42 13.77 16.79 14.74
CA ASP A 42 13.20 15.45 14.56
C ASP A 42 12.13 15.43 13.47
N LYS A 43 11.27 16.45 13.46
CA LYS A 43 10.23 16.58 12.42
C LYS A 43 10.84 16.85 11.04
N ALA A 44 11.83 17.72 10.96
CA ALA A 44 12.52 18.01 9.70
C ALA A 44 13.29 16.80 9.19
N GLU A 45 13.95 16.04 10.06
CA GLU A 45 14.61 14.77 9.68
C GLU A 45 13.60 13.74 9.16
N ALA A 46 12.44 13.60 9.80
CA ALA A 46 11.39 12.71 9.31
C ALA A 46 10.83 13.13 7.94
N GLU A 47 10.69 14.44 7.71
CA GLU A 47 10.28 14.98 6.41
C GLU A 47 11.35 14.73 5.33
N VAL A 48 12.64 14.97 5.65
CA VAL A 48 13.76 14.70 4.73
C VAL A 48 13.86 13.22 4.41
N GLU A 49 13.73 12.34 5.39
CA GLU A 49 13.75 10.89 5.16
C GLU A 49 12.56 10.45 4.29
N THR A 50 11.38 11.05 4.48
CA THR A 50 10.20 10.79 3.64
C THR A 50 10.45 11.22 2.19
N GLU A 51 10.99 12.43 1.98
CA GLU A 51 11.33 12.92 0.64
C GLU A 51 12.49 12.13 0.02
N ARG A 52 13.46 11.70 0.79
CA ARG A 52 14.56 10.84 0.32
C ARG A 52 14.05 9.47 -0.13
N ARG A 53 13.15 8.84 0.62
CA ARG A 53 12.48 7.61 0.20
C ARG A 53 11.66 7.82 -1.07
N ARG A 54 10.96 8.93 -1.15
CA ARG A 54 10.20 9.33 -2.33
C ARG A 54 11.11 9.52 -3.53
N ALA A 55 12.22 10.23 -3.36
CA ALA A 55 13.23 10.41 -4.41
C ALA A 55 13.83 9.06 -4.83
N HIS A 56 14.18 8.20 -3.88
CA HIS A 56 14.72 6.87 -4.17
C HIS A 56 13.70 5.95 -4.87
N PHE A 57 12.42 6.04 -4.47
CA PHE A 57 11.33 5.36 -5.19
C PHE A 57 11.23 5.91 -6.62
N LEU A 58 11.24 7.23 -6.78
CA LEU A 58 11.25 7.86 -8.10
C LEU A 58 12.51 7.50 -8.90
N GLU A 59 13.70 7.55 -8.32
CA GLU A 59 14.96 7.18 -8.97
C GLU A 59 15.01 5.70 -9.40
N SER A 60 14.46 4.80 -8.61
CA SER A 60 14.37 3.38 -8.99
C SER A 60 13.49 3.16 -10.22
N PHE A 61 12.70 4.16 -10.59
CA PHE A 61 11.76 4.13 -11.71
C PHE A 61 11.97 5.26 -12.74
N VAL A 62 12.90 6.21 -12.49
CA VAL A 62 13.07 7.40 -13.35
C VAL A 62 14.36 7.32 -14.18
N ASN A 63 14.18 7.10 -15.46
CA ASN A 63 14.82 7.83 -16.54
C ASN A 63 13.74 8.12 -17.58
N VAL A 64 13.24 9.35 -17.58
CA VAL A 64 12.26 9.78 -18.60
C VAL A 64 13.01 9.96 -19.90
N ASP A 65 13.07 8.89 -20.63
CA ASP A 65 13.43 8.90 -22.04
C ASP A 65 12.16 8.63 -22.84
N SER A 66 12.13 9.07 -24.08
CA SER A 66 11.08 8.77 -25.06
C SER A 66 10.72 7.28 -25.08
N THR A 67 11.66 6.42 -24.74
CA THR A 67 11.53 4.96 -24.55
C THR A 67 10.49 4.61 -23.50
N THR A 68 10.39 5.34 -22.37
CA THR A 68 9.42 5.05 -21.31
C THR A 68 7.99 5.28 -21.76
N ILE A 69 7.73 6.39 -22.47
CA ILE A 69 6.39 6.68 -23.03
C ILE A 69 6.03 5.64 -24.08
N LEU A 70 6.98 5.25 -24.94
CA LEU A 70 6.79 4.20 -25.92
C LEU A 70 6.48 2.86 -25.26
N ASN A 71 7.17 2.50 -24.17
CA ASN A 71 6.94 1.26 -23.44
C ASN A 71 5.57 1.24 -22.75
N LEU A 72 5.13 2.36 -22.14
CA LEU A 72 3.79 2.48 -21.58
C LEU A 72 2.71 2.36 -22.68
N HIS A 73 2.90 3.05 -23.79
CA HIS A 73 2.01 2.93 -24.94
C HIS A 73 1.98 1.50 -25.48
N HIS A 74 3.15 0.86 -25.58
CA HIS A 74 3.26 -0.53 -26.03
C HIS A 74 2.52 -1.49 -25.09
N GLN A 75 2.67 -1.36 -23.76
CA GLN A 75 1.95 -2.17 -22.79
C GLN A 75 0.44 -1.98 -22.87
N VAL A 76 -0.05 -0.76 -22.99
CA VAL A 76 -1.48 -0.48 -23.21
C VAL A 76 -1.97 -1.15 -24.48
N THR A 77 -1.19 -1.02 -25.57
CA THR A 77 -1.53 -1.62 -26.87
C THR A 77 -1.60 -3.15 -26.80
N ILE A 78 -0.62 -3.80 -26.16
CA ILE A 78 -0.64 -5.27 -25.95
C ILE A 78 -1.93 -5.68 -25.23
N TYR A 79 -2.24 -5.08 -24.07
CA TYR A 79 -3.44 -5.46 -23.32
C TYR A 79 -4.75 -5.15 -24.07
N ALA A 80 -4.78 -4.08 -24.87
CA ALA A 80 -5.95 -3.76 -25.70
C ALA A 80 -6.14 -4.79 -26.83
N VAL A 81 -5.04 -5.22 -27.47
CA VAL A 81 -5.05 -6.27 -28.50
C VAL A 81 -5.49 -7.61 -27.88
N ASP A 82 -4.98 -7.95 -26.70
CA ASP A 82 -5.36 -9.17 -25.99
C ASP A 82 -6.87 -9.16 -25.65
N ILE A 83 -7.41 -8.01 -25.21
CA ILE A 83 -8.85 -7.86 -24.96
C ILE A 83 -9.64 -8.08 -26.26
N ALA A 84 -9.23 -7.45 -27.36
CA ALA A 84 -9.88 -7.59 -28.65
C ALA A 84 -9.87 -9.06 -29.11
N GLN A 85 -8.74 -9.76 -28.98
CA GLN A 85 -8.60 -11.16 -29.33
C GLN A 85 -9.52 -12.07 -28.48
N GLN A 86 -9.63 -11.80 -27.16
CA GLN A 86 -10.55 -12.54 -26.29
C GLN A 86 -12.02 -12.34 -26.72
N ILE A 87 -12.39 -11.14 -27.15
CA ILE A 87 -13.72 -10.84 -27.67
C ILE A 87 -13.98 -11.63 -28.96
N GLU A 88 -13.05 -11.58 -29.93
CA GLU A 88 -13.18 -12.29 -31.21
C GLU A 88 -13.24 -13.81 -31.03
N ASN A 89 -12.39 -14.35 -30.15
CA ASN A 89 -12.41 -15.80 -29.84
C ASN A 89 -13.78 -16.20 -29.24
N PHE A 90 -14.28 -15.42 -28.28
CA PHE A 90 -15.57 -15.68 -27.66
C PHE A 90 -16.73 -15.61 -28.66
N LEU A 91 -16.76 -14.62 -29.53
CA LEU A 91 -17.76 -14.46 -30.57
C LEU A 91 -17.71 -15.64 -31.55
N THR A 92 -16.50 -16.06 -31.94
CA THR A 92 -16.28 -17.21 -32.87
C THR A 92 -16.72 -18.52 -32.22
N GLU A 93 -16.35 -18.77 -30.97
CA GLU A 93 -16.70 -20.00 -30.26
C GLU A 93 -18.19 -20.10 -29.95
N THR A 94 -18.88 -18.98 -29.85
CA THR A 94 -20.31 -18.92 -29.52
C THR A 94 -21.21 -18.70 -30.72
N ALA A 95 -20.64 -18.45 -31.90
CA ALA A 95 -21.39 -18.27 -33.15
C ALA A 95 -22.31 -19.45 -33.43
N GLY A 96 -23.58 -19.18 -33.68
CA GLY A 96 -24.59 -20.23 -34.00
C GLY A 96 -25.06 -21.06 -32.79
N LYS A 97 -24.57 -20.85 -31.59
CA LYS A 97 -25.06 -21.51 -30.37
C LYS A 97 -26.32 -20.83 -29.85
N THR A 98 -27.34 -21.58 -29.52
CA THR A 98 -28.59 -21.07 -28.92
C THR A 98 -28.45 -20.75 -27.44
N SER A 99 -27.43 -21.31 -26.77
CA SER A 99 -27.11 -21.01 -25.37
C SER A 99 -25.61 -21.12 -25.16
N ILE A 100 -25.09 -20.28 -24.27
CA ILE A 100 -23.66 -20.25 -23.89
C ILE A 100 -23.57 -20.75 -22.45
N PRO A 101 -22.71 -21.74 -22.17
CA PRO A 101 -22.47 -22.18 -20.80
C PRO A 101 -22.01 -20.98 -19.93
N ARG A 102 -22.60 -20.83 -18.76
CA ARG A 102 -22.29 -19.74 -17.83
C ARG A 102 -20.80 -19.70 -17.49
N GLU A 103 -20.18 -20.84 -17.33
CA GLU A 103 -18.74 -20.97 -17.02
C GLU A 103 -17.87 -20.39 -18.12
N THR A 104 -18.16 -20.70 -19.39
CA THR A 104 -17.43 -20.17 -20.57
C THR A 104 -17.54 -18.63 -20.60
N ALA A 105 -18.76 -18.11 -20.46
CA ALA A 105 -18.99 -16.66 -20.45
C ALA A 105 -18.26 -15.97 -19.30
N LEU A 106 -18.32 -16.54 -18.09
CA LEU A 106 -17.63 -15.98 -16.92
C LEU A 106 -16.12 -15.98 -17.10
N LYS A 107 -15.52 -17.07 -17.61
CA LYS A 107 -14.08 -17.17 -17.82
C LYS A 107 -13.59 -16.08 -18.80
N THR A 108 -14.28 -15.90 -19.92
CA THR A 108 -13.91 -14.89 -20.91
C THR A 108 -14.05 -13.47 -20.36
N LEU A 109 -15.18 -13.15 -19.72
CA LEU A 109 -15.40 -11.84 -19.11
C LEU A 109 -14.39 -11.53 -18.02
N GLU A 110 -13.95 -12.53 -17.30
CA GLU A 110 -12.92 -12.43 -16.27
C GLU A 110 -11.56 -12.05 -16.86
N GLN A 111 -11.13 -12.78 -17.89
CA GLN A 111 -9.87 -12.47 -18.58
C GLN A 111 -9.87 -11.04 -19.13
N MET A 112 -10.96 -10.62 -19.78
CA MET A 112 -11.12 -9.23 -20.23
C MET A 112 -11.07 -8.22 -19.08
N ALA A 113 -11.76 -8.49 -17.97
CA ALA A 113 -11.76 -7.61 -16.80
C ALA A 113 -10.37 -7.50 -16.16
N TYR A 114 -9.60 -8.59 -16.16
CA TYR A 114 -8.22 -8.56 -15.67
C TYR A 114 -7.30 -7.74 -16.57
N LEU A 115 -7.36 -7.94 -17.89
CA LEU A 115 -6.60 -7.16 -18.85
C LEU A 115 -6.95 -5.67 -18.78
N ASN A 116 -8.24 -5.34 -18.65
CA ASN A 116 -8.67 -3.96 -18.47
C ASN A 116 -8.12 -3.34 -17.17
N LYS A 117 -8.01 -4.10 -16.09
CA LYS A 117 -7.35 -3.62 -14.87
C LYS A 117 -5.85 -3.35 -15.08
N LYS A 118 -5.17 -4.17 -15.87
CA LYS A 118 -3.77 -3.92 -16.27
C LYS A 118 -3.65 -2.61 -17.05
N VAL A 119 -4.52 -2.37 -18.03
CA VAL A 119 -4.58 -1.09 -18.75
C VAL A 119 -4.76 0.09 -17.79
N MET A 120 -5.72 0.00 -16.87
CA MET A 120 -5.96 1.05 -15.88
C MET A 120 -4.78 1.27 -14.95
N SER A 121 -4.05 0.22 -14.56
CA SER A 121 -2.86 0.34 -13.74
C SER A 121 -1.72 1.04 -14.49
N VAL A 122 -1.46 0.64 -15.74
CA VAL A 122 -0.48 1.32 -16.61
C VAL A 122 -0.82 2.80 -16.76
N THR A 123 -2.10 3.14 -16.99
CA THR A 123 -2.55 4.53 -17.10
C THR A 123 -2.33 5.32 -15.81
N LYS A 124 -2.58 4.71 -14.64
CA LYS A 124 -2.30 5.34 -13.34
C LYS A 124 -0.80 5.60 -13.13
N PHE A 125 0.05 4.67 -13.52
CA PHE A 125 1.49 4.86 -13.49
C PHE A 125 1.91 5.98 -14.45
N ALA A 126 1.42 5.98 -15.69
CA ALA A 126 1.74 7.00 -16.68
C ALA A 126 1.32 8.42 -16.25
N ALA A 127 0.17 8.56 -15.61
CA ALA A 127 -0.36 9.86 -15.19
C ALA A 127 0.41 10.51 -14.03
N ARG A 128 1.22 9.76 -13.28
CA ARG A 128 1.83 10.24 -12.03
C ARG A 128 3.33 10.23 -11.98
N ALA A 129 3.96 9.52 -12.83
CA ALA A 129 5.39 9.39 -12.79
C ALA A 129 5.94 9.15 -14.17
N ASN A 130 7.11 9.63 -14.32
CA ASN A 130 8.08 9.20 -15.27
C ASN A 130 8.56 7.76 -14.92
N PHE A 131 7.68 6.74 -14.98
CA PHE A 131 8.02 5.38 -14.61
C PHE A 131 8.67 4.61 -15.75
N LYS A 132 9.80 3.96 -15.48
CA LYS A 132 10.32 2.88 -16.34
C LYS A 132 9.57 1.59 -16.06
N LEU A 133 8.68 1.21 -16.98
CA LEU A 133 8.15 -0.14 -17.08
C LEU A 133 8.90 -0.93 -18.17
N ASP A 134 10.24 -0.90 -18.11
CA ASP A 134 11.11 -1.51 -19.13
C ASP A 134 11.15 -3.04 -19.05
N SER A 135 10.69 -3.62 -17.98
CA SER A 135 10.69 -5.06 -17.83
C SER A 135 9.37 -5.56 -17.29
N GLU A 136 8.94 -6.72 -17.77
CA GLU A 136 7.79 -7.42 -17.19
C GLU A 136 7.94 -7.68 -15.71
N LYS A 137 9.18 -7.78 -15.19
CA LYS A 137 9.48 -8.05 -13.77
C LYS A 137 10.70 -7.26 -13.31
N ILE A 138 10.53 -6.56 -12.20
CA ILE A 138 11.62 -5.87 -11.47
C ILE A 138 12.05 -6.66 -10.25
N GLU A 139 13.31 -6.47 -9.82
CA GLU A 139 13.84 -7.05 -8.59
C GLU A 139 14.12 -5.95 -7.57
N THR A 140 13.20 -5.76 -6.63
CA THR A 140 13.29 -4.72 -5.61
C THR A 140 12.60 -5.17 -4.31
N ASP A 141 12.65 -4.33 -3.27
CA ASP A 141 11.92 -4.54 -2.03
C ASP A 141 10.41 -4.44 -2.28
N LEU A 142 9.72 -5.60 -2.20
CA LEU A 142 8.28 -5.68 -2.43
C LEU A 142 7.48 -4.92 -1.37
N ALA A 143 7.91 -4.92 -0.11
CA ALA A 143 7.20 -4.22 0.95
C ALA A 143 7.32 -2.70 0.77
N ALA A 144 8.50 -2.21 0.42
CA ALA A 144 8.71 -0.81 0.09
C ALA A 144 7.87 -0.40 -1.12
N PHE A 145 7.85 -1.22 -2.18
CA PHE A 145 7.01 -0.97 -3.36
C PHE A 145 5.52 -0.86 -3.02
N ILE A 146 4.97 -1.80 -2.23
CA ILE A 146 3.55 -1.77 -1.82
C ILE A 146 3.26 -0.53 -0.98
N TYR A 147 4.14 -0.20 -0.03
CA TYR A 147 4.02 1.01 0.78
C TYR A 147 3.94 2.27 -0.09
N ASP A 148 4.90 2.44 -0.98
CA ASP A 148 5.01 3.61 -1.85
C ASP A 148 3.84 3.68 -2.85
N TYR A 149 3.41 2.56 -3.40
CA TYR A 149 2.23 2.49 -4.27
C TYR A 149 0.97 2.98 -3.55
N ILE A 150 0.75 2.53 -2.32
CA ILE A 150 -0.41 2.93 -1.52
C ILE A 150 -0.35 4.42 -1.19
N GLU A 151 0.80 4.91 -0.71
CA GLU A 151 0.95 6.31 -0.31
C GLU A 151 0.81 7.28 -1.48
N GLN A 152 1.40 6.96 -2.61
CA GLN A 152 1.49 7.91 -3.72
C GLN A 152 0.38 7.76 -4.76
N ILE A 153 -0.11 6.55 -4.98
CA ILE A 153 -1.06 6.26 -6.05
C ILE A 153 -2.45 5.90 -5.52
N ALA A 154 -2.56 4.91 -4.66
CA ALA A 154 -3.85 4.38 -4.24
C ALA A 154 -4.67 5.37 -3.40
N ARG A 155 -4.03 6.12 -2.51
CA ARG A 155 -4.70 7.16 -1.69
C ARG A 155 -5.28 8.29 -2.52
N SER A 156 -4.56 8.71 -3.53
CA SER A 156 -4.95 9.89 -4.33
C SER A 156 -6.05 9.62 -5.36
N THR A 157 -6.25 8.35 -5.73
CA THR A 157 -7.33 7.94 -6.65
C THR A 157 -8.63 7.60 -5.93
N GLY A 158 -8.65 7.71 -4.59
CA GLY A 158 -9.76 7.27 -3.75
C GLY A 158 -10.72 8.38 -3.32
N SER A 159 -11.97 8.00 -3.00
CA SER A 159 -12.91 8.90 -2.32
C SER A 159 -12.42 9.18 -0.90
N ALA A 160 -12.65 10.39 -0.40
CA ALA A 160 -12.26 10.85 0.94
C ALA A 160 -12.84 10.02 2.12
N ARG A 161 -13.66 9.01 1.85
CA ARG A 161 -14.39 8.24 2.87
C ARG A 161 -13.64 7.00 3.41
N LEU A 162 -12.63 6.49 2.70
CA LEU A 162 -11.87 5.32 3.12
C LEU A 162 -10.48 5.75 3.59
N GLN A 163 -10.19 5.59 4.87
CA GLN A 163 -8.85 5.76 5.42
C GLN A 163 -8.01 4.51 5.09
N ILE A 164 -6.87 4.70 4.43
CA ILE A 164 -5.93 3.63 4.14
C ILE A 164 -4.73 3.79 5.08
N ILE A 165 -4.43 2.77 5.87
CA ILE A 165 -3.30 2.73 6.81
C ILE A 165 -2.32 1.67 6.32
N VAL A 166 -1.04 2.02 6.27
CA VAL A 166 0.04 1.09 5.95
C VAL A 166 1.05 1.12 7.06
N GLU A 167 1.32 -0.04 7.64
CA GLU A 167 2.40 -0.25 8.59
C GLU A 167 3.43 -1.18 7.94
N ASN A 168 4.65 -0.68 7.81
CA ASN A 168 5.75 -1.43 7.22
C ASN A 168 6.87 -1.56 8.27
N SER A 169 7.17 -2.78 8.69
CA SER A 169 8.28 -3.09 9.62
C SER A 169 9.64 -3.25 8.91
N HIS A 170 9.77 -2.70 7.70
CA HIS A 170 10.99 -2.68 6.90
C HIS A 170 11.62 -4.06 6.66
N PRO A 171 10.90 -4.99 6.07
CA PRO A 171 11.45 -6.33 5.87
C PRO A 171 12.66 -6.38 4.93
N GLY A 172 12.88 -5.38 4.07
CA GLY A 172 14.03 -5.33 3.16
C GLY A 172 14.12 -6.51 2.20
N ILE A 173 12.99 -7.14 1.88
CA ILE A 173 12.93 -8.38 1.10
C ILE A 173 12.89 -8.06 -0.38
N ARG A 174 13.98 -8.34 -1.07
CA ARG A 174 14.05 -8.21 -2.54
C ARG A 174 13.41 -9.42 -3.20
N LEU A 175 12.40 -9.15 -4.02
CA LEU A 175 11.70 -10.16 -4.81
C LEU A 175 11.63 -9.70 -6.27
N ARG A 176 11.53 -10.66 -7.19
CA ARG A 176 11.30 -10.38 -8.60
C ARG A 176 9.79 -10.48 -8.88
N PHE A 177 9.16 -9.35 -9.19
CA PHE A 177 7.72 -9.26 -9.43
C PHE A 177 7.38 -8.27 -10.54
N ASN A 178 6.16 -8.37 -11.07
CA ASN A 178 5.61 -7.38 -11.98
C ASN A 178 4.91 -6.27 -11.18
N PRO A 179 5.32 -4.99 -11.29
CA PRO A 179 4.70 -3.88 -10.58
C PRO A 179 3.19 -3.72 -10.86
N ILE A 180 2.77 -4.00 -12.10
CA ILE A 180 1.36 -3.90 -12.50
C ILE A 180 0.54 -4.97 -11.77
N ASP A 181 1.04 -6.20 -11.69
CA ASP A 181 0.34 -7.29 -11.02
C ASP A 181 0.17 -7.01 -9.52
N VAL A 182 1.21 -6.49 -8.86
CA VAL A 182 1.15 -6.08 -7.44
C VAL A 182 0.16 -4.93 -7.25
N SER A 183 0.15 -3.94 -8.14
CA SER A 183 -0.82 -2.84 -8.07
C SER A 183 -2.26 -3.31 -8.22
N VAL A 184 -2.49 -4.29 -9.10
CA VAL A 184 -3.82 -4.92 -9.28
C VAL A 184 -4.27 -5.65 -8.00
N ILE A 185 -3.36 -6.34 -7.30
CA ILE A 185 -3.66 -6.97 -6.00
C ILE A 185 -4.13 -5.90 -5.00
N VAL A 186 -3.33 -4.85 -4.80
CA VAL A 186 -3.63 -3.78 -3.84
C VAL A 186 -4.94 -3.08 -4.19
N ASP A 187 -5.15 -2.73 -5.46
CA ASP A 187 -6.38 -2.07 -5.93
C ASP A 187 -7.63 -2.94 -5.71
N ASN A 188 -7.53 -4.27 -5.91
CA ASN A 188 -8.65 -5.18 -5.64
C ASN A 188 -9.03 -5.20 -4.16
N LEU A 189 -8.05 -5.26 -3.27
CA LEU A 189 -8.29 -5.28 -1.82
C LEU A 189 -8.90 -3.95 -1.34
N ILE A 190 -8.37 -2.82 -1.80
CA ILE A 190 -8.92 -1.49 -1.50
C ILE A 190 -10.34 -1.34 -2.08
N SER A 191 -10.58 -1.81 -3.31
CA SER A 191 -11.90 -1.78 -3.95
C SER A 191 -12.92 -2.61 -3.17
N ASN A 192 -12.52 -3.76 -2.62
CA ASN A 192 -13.39 -4.59 -1.79
C ASN A 192 -13.79 -3.86 -0.51
N ALA A 193 -12.84 -3.24 0.20
CA ALA A 193 -13.14 -2.43 1.39
C ALA A 193 -14.08 -1.25 1.08
N ARG A 194 -13.88 -0.55 -0.05
CA ARG A 194 -14.77 0.53 -0.51
C ARG A 194 -16.20 0.03 -0.78
N ARG A 195 -16.33 -1.14 -1.40
CA ARG A 195 -17.63 -1.72 -1.77
C ARG A 195 -18.47 -2.08 -0.55
N VAL A 196 -17.83 -2.53 0.54
CA VAL A 196 -18.52 -2.77 1.81
C VAL A 196 -18.62 -1.52 2.68
N ARG A 197 -18.24 -0.35 2.14
CA ARG A 197 -18.24 0.96 2.83
C ARG A 197 -17.45 0.95 4.13
N ALA A 198 -16.34 0.23 4.15
CA ALA A 198 -15.44 0.23 5.31
C ALA A 198 -14.89 1.66 5.54
N PRO A 199 -14.95 2.18 6.77
CA PRO A 199 -14.30 3.45 7.11
C PRO A 199 -12.79 3.40 6.99
N ARG A 200 -12.19 2.21 7.18
CA ARG A 200 -10.73 2.01 7.21
C ARG A 200 -10.34 0.66 6.63
N ILE A 201 -9.21 0.65 5.92
CA ILE A 201 -8.44 -0.55 5.55
C ILE A 201 -7.02 -0.40 6.05
N LYS A 202 -6.45 -1.46 6.61
CA LYS A 202 -5.09 -1.50 7.16
C LYS A 202 -4.29 -2.59 6.48
N PHE A 203 -3.08 -2.24 6.07
CA PHE A 203 -2.05 -3.14 5.55
C PHE A 203 -0.91 -3.18 6.58
N VAL A 204 -0.56 -4.35 7.06
CA VAL A 204 0.60 -4.58 7.94
C VAL A 204 1.57 -5.50 7.22
N LEU A 205 2.74 -4.98 6.90
CA LEU A 205 3.77 -5.66 6.13
C LEU A 205 4.84 -6.16 7.12
N THR A 206 5.02 -7.46 7.21
CA THR A 206 5.96 -8.09 8.13
C THR A 206 6.85 -9.09 7.42
N GLN A 207 8.08 -9.23 7.91
CA GLN A 207 8.99 -10.25 7.41
C GLN A 207 8.65 -11.61 8.02
N GLU A 208 8.61 -12.66 7.19
CA GLU A 208 8.50 -14.05 7.63
C GLU A 208 9.77 -14.80 7.29
N GLY A 209 10.53 -15.21 8.31
CA GLY A 209 11.82 -15.85 8.11
C GLY A 209 12.86 -14.93 7.45
N LYS A 210 13.76 -15.53 6.63
CA LYS A 210 14.86 -14.79 5.97
C LYS A 210 14.47 -14.16 4.64
N SER A 211 13.42 -14.63 3.97
CA SER A 211 13.09 -14.25 2.60
C SER A 211 11.58 -14.27 2.30
N GLY A 212 10.73 -14.30 3.31
CA GLY A 212 9.28 -14.27 3.18
C GLY A 212 8.70 -12.92 3.59
N LEU A 213 7.64 -12.50 2.90
CA LEU A 213 6.81 -11.35 3.24
C LEU A 213 5.42 -11.84 3.58
N THR A 214 4.94 -11.46 4.77
CA THR A 214 3.55 -11.62 5.17
C THR A 214 2.87 -10.26 5.20
N ILE A 215 1.71 -10.16 4.56
CA ILE A 215 0.89 -8.96 4.51
C ILE A 215 -0.45 -9.29 5.15
N HIS A 216 -0.73 -8.68 6.30
CA HIS A 216 -2.06 -8.70 6.90
C HIS A 216 -2.85 -7.52 6.37
N VAL A 217 -3.97 -7.80 5.70
CA VAL A 217 -4.89 -6.78 5.19
C VAL A 217 -6.20 -6.93 5.91
N SER A 218 -6.66 -5.88 6.58
CA SER A 218 -7.92 -5.91 7.31
C SER A 218 -8.73 -4.64 7.09
N ASP A 219 -10.04 -4.77 6.92
CA ASP A 219 -10.98 -3.66 6.93
C ASP A 219 -11.90 -3.74 8.15
N ASN A 220 -12.48 -2.62 8.53
CA ASN A 220 -13.46 -2.52 9.59
C ASN A 220 -14.90 -2.34 9.08
N GLY A 221 -15.18 -2.87 7.89
CA GLY A 221 -16.51 -2.89 7.28
C GLY A 221 -17.46 -3.88 7.95
N ARG A 222 -18.52 -4.23 7.23
CA ARG A 222 -19.56 -5.14 7.74
C ARG A 222 -19.16 -6.61 7.76
N GLY A 223 -17.97 -6.98 7.22
CA GLY A 223 -17.55 -8.35 7.09
C GLY A 223 -18.36 -9.17 6.07
N LEU A 224 -18.27 -10.49 6.16
CA LEU A 224 -19.06 -11.41 5.36
C LEU A 224 -20.45 -11.60 5.98
N PRO A 225 -21.53 -11.68 5.19
CA PRO A 225 -22.87 -12.02 5.67
C PRO A 225 -22.88 -13.38 6.42
N SER A 226 -23.75 -13.52 7.41
CA SER A 226 -23.94 -14.79 8.09
C SER A 226 -24.35 -15.89 7.11
N GLY A 227 -23.77 -17.09 7.25
CA GLY A 227 -24.00 -18.22 6.35
C GLY A 227 -23.22 -18.17 5.03
N THR A 228 -22.32 -17.18 4.85
CA THR A 228 -21.43 -17.16 3.70
C THR A 228 -20.47 -18.34 3.75
N ASP A 229 -20.39 -19.11 2.67
CA ASP A 229 -19.37 -20.14 2.52
C ASP A 229 -17.99 -19.50 2.31
N ARG A 230 -17.20 -19.49 3.36
CA ARG A 230 -15.88 -18.84 3.42
C ARG A 230 -14.86 -19.50 2.49
N SER A 231 -15.03 -20.77 2.16
CA SER A 231 -14.14 -21.50 1.26
C SER A 231 -14.24 -21.01 -0.17
N ARG A 232 -15.41 -20.46 -0.54
CA ARG A 232 -15.75 -20.08 -1.90
C ARG A 232 -15.42 -18.63 -2.26
N ILE A 233 -15.02 -17.80 -1.32
CA ILE A 233 -14.81 -16.36 -1.59
C ILE A 233 -13.71 -16.07 -2.61
N PHE A 234 -12.84 -17.04 -2.86
CA PHE A 234 -11.80 -16.97 -3.87
C PHE A 234 -12.18 -17.71 -5.18
N GLU A 235 -13.40 -18.24 -5.26
CA GLU A 235 -13.90 -18.86 -6.50
C GLU A 235 -14.33 -17.79 -7.50
N MET A 236 -14.19 -18.14 -8.78
CA MET A 236 -14.59 -17.29 -9.89
C MET A 236 -16.08 -16.96 -9.84
N GLY A 237 -16.40 -15.67 -9.92
CA GLY A 237 -17.78 -15.20 -9.96
C GLY A 237 -18.53 -15.30 -8.62
N TYR A 238 -17.90 -15.73 -7.52
CA TYR A 238 -18.50 -15.72 -6.20
C TYR A 238 -18.46 -14.31 -5.60
N THR A 239 -19.60 -13.81 -5.20
CA THR A 239 -19.72 -12.47 -4.58
C THR A 239 -20.84 -12.45 -3.56
N THR A 240 -20.60 -11.73 -2.46
CA THR A 240 -21.59 -11.41 -1.43
C THR A 240 -22.08 -9.95 -1.52
N THR A 241 -21.64 -9.24 -2.57
CA THR A 241 -21.95 -7.83 -2.82
C THR A 241 -22.37 -7.63 -4.27
N GLN A 242 -22.75 -6.41 -4.67
CA GLN A 242 -23.01 -6.06 -6.08
C GLN A 242 -21.72 -5.97 -6.92
N GLY A 243 -20.86 -6.97 -6.83
CA GLY A 243 -19.63 -7.05 -7.58
C GLY A 243 -19.61 -8.21 -8.56
N SER A 244 -18.61 -8.23 -9.45
CA SER A 244 -18.42 -9.32 -10.43
C SER A 244 -18.00 -10.66 -9.81
N GLY A 245 -17.53 -10.67 -8.55
CA GLY A 245 -16.93 -11.86 -7.93
C GLY A 245 -15.53 -12.22 -8.46
N LEU A 246 -14.90 -11.32 -9.21
CA LEU A 246 -13.62 -11.56 -9.87
C LEU A 246 -12.40 -11.00 -9.10
N GLY A 247 -12.64 -10.09 -8.15
CA GLY A 247 -11.56 -9.37 -7.47
C GLY A 247 -10.63 -10.28 -6.66
N LEU A 248 -11.17 -11.09 -5.75
CA LEU A 248 -10.41 -12.00 -4.90
C LEU A 248 -9.87 -13.21 -5.68
N TYR A 249 -10.63 -13.68 -6.66
CA TYR A 249 -10.14 -14.70 -7.56
C TYR A 249 -8.85 -14.26 -8.28
N HIS A 250 -8.83 -13.05 -8.87
CA HIS A 250 -7.61 -12.50 -9.50
C HIS A 250 -6.46 -12.34 -8.53
N VAL A 251 -6.73 -11.86 -7.31
CA VAL A 251 -5.70 -11.75 -6.27
C VAL A 251 -5.06 -13.12 -6.01
N ARG A 252 -5.88 -14.18 -5.88
CA ARG A 252 -5.38 -15.54 -5.66
C ARG A 252 -4.56 -16.06 -6.84
N GLN A 253 -4.99 -15.80 -8.07
CA GLN A 253 -4.28 -16.22 -9.29
C GLN A 253 -2.91 -15.54 -9.38
N VAL A 254 -2.86 -14.21 -9.27
CA VAL A 254 -1.61 -13.45 -9.37
C VAL A 254 -0.63 -13.83 -8.25
N LEU A 255 -1.11 -14.01 -7.03
CA LEU A 255 -0.28 -14.48 -5.93
C LEU A 255 0.26 -15.89 -6.18
N GLY A 256 -0.55 -16.79 -6.74
CA GLY A 256 -0.10 -18.13 -7.12
C GLY A 256 1.03 -18.11 -8.16
N GLU A 257 0.95 -17.22 -9.16
CA GLU A 257 2.02 -16.99 -10.15
C GLU A 257 3.30 -16.45 -9.52
N MET A 258 3.16 -15.64 -8.48
CA MET A 258 4.28 -15.12 -7.68
C MET A 258 4.85 -16.15 -6.69
N GLY A 259 4.21 -17.33 -6.55
CA GLY A 259 4.57 -18.35 -5.57
C GLY A 259 4.10 -18.04 -4.15
N GLY A 260 3.08 -17.20 -4.04
CA GLY A 260 2.44 -16.81 -2.79
C GLY A 260 1.05 -17.42 -2.61
N SER A 261 0.40 -17.09 -1.50
CA SER A 261 -0.95 -17.49 -1.14
C SER A 261 -1.73 -16.35 -0.51
N ILE A 262 -3.05 -16.48 -0.50
CA ILE A 262 -3.97 -15.62 0.25
C ILE A 262 -4.98 -16.50 0.99
N GLU A 263 -5.19 -16.17 2.25
CA GLU A 263 -6.14 -16.85 3.12
C GLU A 263 -6.98 -15.82 3.86
N LEU A 264 -8.16 -16.22 4.36
CA LEU A 264 -8.94 -15.40 5.28
C LEU A 264 -8.25 -15.34 6.64
N ASP A 265 -8.31 -14.16 7.26
CA ASP A 265 -7.96 -13.99 8.67
C ASP A 265 -9.21 -14.24 9.52
N ASP A 266 -9.27 -15.42 10.15
CA ASP A 266 -10.40 -15.81 10.98
C ASP A 266 -10.35 -15.24 12.41
N GLN A 267 -9.30 -14.50 12.76
CA GLN A 267 -9.13 -13.94 14.11
C GLN A 267 -9.75 -12.55 14.27
N LEU A 268 -10.28 -11.96 13.19
CA LEU A 268 -10.87 -10.63 13.23
C LEU A 268 -12.28 -10.66 13.83
N GLU A 269 -12.48 -9.88 14.89
CA GLU A 269 -13.80 -9.71 15.53
C GLU A 269 -14.77 -8.91 14.65
N LYS A 270 -14.28 -8.00 13.81
CA LYS A 270 -15.09 -7.11 12.98
C LYS A 270 -14.43 -6.82 11.64
N GLY A 271 -15.22 -6.85 10.56
CA GLY A 271 -14.76 -6.58 9.21
C GLY A 271 -14.32 -7.84 8.48
N LEU A 272 -13.42 -7.68 7.51
CA LEU A 272 -12.85 -8.78 6.74
C LEU A 272 -11.33 -8.64 6.71
N GLY A 273 -10.63 -9.74 6.93
CA GLY A 273 -9.19 -9.80 6.91
C GLY A 273 -8.66 -10.87 5.99
N PHE A 274 -7.46 -10.62 5.49
CA PHE A 274 -6.69 -11.55 4.65
C PHE A 274 -5.25 -11.62 5.14
N VAL A 275 -4.68 -12.80 5.09
CA VAL A 275 -3.25 -13.06 5.28
C VAL A 275 -2.68 -13.45 3.92
N ILE A 276 -1.77 -12.65 3.41
CA ILE A 276 -1.05 -12.90 2.17
C ILE A 276 0.38 -13.28 2.53
N LYS A 277 0.86 -14.40 1.98
CA LYS A 277 2.24 -14.88 2.17
C LYS A 277 2.95 -14.97 0.83
N ILE A 278 4.13 -14.40 0.73
CA ILE A 278 4.97 -14.43 -0.47
C ILE A 278 6.38 -14.80 -0.03
N ALA A 279 6.93 -15.87 -0.57
CA ALA A 279 8.30 -16.28 -0.32
C ALA A 279 9.17 -16.03 -1.55
N ALA A 280 10.44 -15.62 -1.36
CA ALA A 280 11.39 -15.64 -2.44
C ALA A 280 11.54 -17.09 -2.93
N LYS A 281 11.34 -17.34 -4.23
CA LYS A 281 11.65 -18.64 -4.81
C LYS A 281 13.13 -18.88 -4.57
N GLY A 282 13.46 -19.83 -3.69
CA GLY A 282 14.83 -20.28 -3.51
C GLY A 282 15.40 -20.62 -4.90
N LYS A 283 16.59 -20.13 -5.24
CA LYS A 283 17.33 -20.66 -6.37
C LYS A 283 17.37 -22.17 -6.16
N LYS A 284 16.72 -22.94 -7.04
CA LYS A 284 17.04 -24.36 -7.12
C LYS A 284 18.53 -24.44 -7.41
N ALA A 285 19.26 -25.01 -6.45
CA ALA A 285 20.68 -25.32 -6.59
C ALA A 285 20.87 -26.33 -7.71
#